data_9c1b32e5ab4d7fadfbda8474f56d57ca
#
_entry.id   9c1b32e5ab4d7fadfbda8474f56d57ca
#
_cell.length_a   1.000
_cell.length_b   1.000
_cell.length_c   1.000
_cell.angle_alpha   90.00
_cell.angle_beta   90.00
_cell.angle_gamma   90.00
#
_symmetry.space_group_name_H-M   'P 1'
#
loop_
_entity.id
_entity.type
_entity.pdbx_description
1 polymer ?
#
loop_
_entity_poly.entity_id
_entity_poly.type
_entity_poly.pdbx_seq_one_letter_code
_entity_poly.pdbx_strand_id
1 'polypeptide(L)'
;VPILTAGRARRTEVLHGTEDVLDAEVRFFSNTKRRIDTCMNYTRPPLAVGIGQIKKAFLDAKSRGVRLRYLTEITNENISYCKELIKIVDELRHLDAIKGNFMISEGEYLAPVNLDEEGKIASQLIYSNVDEIVEQQNYIFETLWSKAIPSEQRITEIEENKTVPRTEVLYGAENAVERGVQFMKNAKKKMDIFFDSKAPSIVIEIDAYRNGYMDIRKGGGKIRAFTEITKDNIHYCKELIKIVDELRHLDGIKGGIAVNETEYMATTVLQEAKPLTQVIYSNVKEVVDQGQYIFDIFWYRAIPAEQKI
;
A
#
# COMPACT_ATOMS: atom_id res chain seq x y z
N VAL A 1 -29.35 -13.15 49.13
CA VAL A 1 -29.19 -11.83 48.50
C VAL A 1 -28.00 -11.96 47.54
N PRO A 2 -28.20 -11.90 46.21
CA PRO A 2 -27.04 -11.88 45.29
C PRO A 2 -26.34 -10.56 45.44
N ILE A 3 -25.02 -10.61 45.71
CA ILE A 3 -24.13 -9.46 45.65
C ILE A 3 -24.04 -9.09 44.17
N LEU A 4 -24.76 -8.04 43.79
CA LEU A 4 -24.56 -7.35 42.51
C LEU A 4 -23.14 -6.79 42.53
N THR A 5 -22.21 -7.43 41.87
CA THR A 5 -20.96 -6.81 41.45
C THR A 5 -21.32 -5.60 40.63
N ALA A 6 -21.00 -4.41 41.13
CA ALA A 6 -21.22 -3.13 40.43
C ALA A 6 -20.46 -3.22 39.08
N GLY A 7 -21.18 -3.60 38.03
CA GLY A 7 -20.64 -3.58 36.67
C GLY A 7 -20.26 -2.13 36.32
N ARG A 8 -19.08 -1.94 35.75
CA ARG A 8 -18.69 -0.64 35.19
C ARG A 8 -19.82 -0.13 34.28
N ALA A 9 -20.29 1.09 34.51
CA ALA A 9 -21.29 1.69 33.65
C ALA A 9 -20.80 1.70 32.20
N ARG A 10 -21.63 1.18 31.30
CA ARG A 10 -21.34 1.20 29.85
C ARG A 10 -21.32 2.64 29.36
N ARG A 11 -20.25 3.03 28.69
CA ARG A 11 -20.13 4.41 28.19
C ARG A 11 -19.18 4.48 26.99
N THR A 12 -19.41 5.50 26.18
CA THR A 12 -18.47 6.00 25.17
C THR A 12 -18.17 7.44 25.51
N GLU A 13 -16.89 7.80 25.52
CA GLU A 13 -16.45 9.17 25.84
C GLU A 13 -15.24 9.57 24.98
N VAL A 14 -15.03 10.88 24.87
CA VAL A 14 -13.85 11.46 24.23
C VAL A 14 -13.01 12.12 25.32
N LEU A 15 -11.78 11.70 25.44
CA LEU A 15 -10.79 12.31 26.32
C LEU A 15 -9.95 13.33 25.53
N HIS A 16 -9.55 14.40 26.19
CA HIS A 16 -8.78 15.49 25.61
C HIS A 16 -7.53 15.77 26.45
N GLY A 17 -6.44 16.11 25.77
CA GLY A 17 -5.14 16.36 26.40
C GLY A 17 -4.22 15.14 26.35
N THR A 18 -2.96 15.40 26.01
CA THR A 18 -1.96 14.33 25.84
C THR A 18 -1.70 13.52 27.11
N GLU A 19 -1.79 14.15 28.27
CA GLU A 19 -1.60 13.49 29.58
C GLU A 19 -2.76 12.54 29.89
N ASP A 20 -4.01 13.01 29.74
CA ASP A 20 -5.21 12.20 29.95
C ASP A 20 -5.30 11.02 28.98
N VAL A 21 -4.89 11.25 27.71
CA VAL A 21 -4.81 10.20 26.68
C VAL A 21 -3.79 9.14 27.09
N LEU A 22 -2.59 9.54 27.47
CA LEU A 22 -1.52 8.62 27.89
C LEU A 22 -1.93 7.81 29.12
N ASP A 23 -2.53 8.44 30.10
CA ASP A 23 -3.04 7.78 31.32
C ASP A 23 -4.14 6.76 30.98
N ALA A 24 -5.03 7.09 30.05
CA ALA A 24 -6.06 6.17 29.60
C ALA A 24 -5.49 4.96 28.87
N GLU A 25 -4.48 5.15 28.01
CA GLU A 25 -3.78 4.06 27.34
C GLU A 25 -3.10 3.15 28.37
N VAL A 26 -2.36 3.70 29.32
CA VAL A 26 -1.70 2.90 30.39
C VAL A 26 -2.72 2.14 31.25
N ARG A 27 -3.86 2.76 31.58
CA ARG A 27 -4.94 2.08 32.32
C ARG A 27 -5.57 0.94 31.51
N PHE A 28 -5.75 1.12 30.20
CA PHE A 28 -6.24 0.08 29.33
C PHE A 28 -5.35 -1.17 29.36
N PHE A 29 -4.03 -1.00 29.21
CA PHE A 29 -3.10 -2.10 29.34
C PHE A 29 -3.19 -2.79 30.71
N SER A 30 -3.29 -1.99 31.78
CA SER A 30 -3.34 -2.52 33.15
C SER A 30 -4.64 -3.29 33.45
N ASN A 31 -5.76 -2.88 32.86
CA ASN A 31 -7.07 -3.52 33.04
C ASN A 31 -7.23 -4.81 32.25
N THR A 32 -6.52 -4.95 31.14
CA THR A 32 -6.65 -6.10 30.24
C THR A 32 -6.06 -7.36 30.86
N LYS A 33 -6.78 -8.48 30.69
CA LYS A 33 -6.42 -9.77 31.29
C LYS A 33 -6.06 -10.86 30.29
N ARG A 34 -6.57 -10.80 29.06
CA ARG A 34 -6.42 -11.88 28.09
C ARG A 34 -5.72 -11.48 26.81
N ARG A 35 -6.16 -10.40 26.14
CA ARG A 35 -5.68 -10.04 24.83
C ARG A 35 -5.77 -8.54 24.58
N ILE A 36 -4.73 -8.00 23.94
CA ILE A 36 -4.76 -6.65 23.36
C ILE A 36 -4.44 -6.79 21.87
N ASP A 37 -5.33 -6.28 21.04
CA ASP A 37 -5.19 -6.17 19.61
C ASP A 37 -5.01 -4.70 19.25
N THR A 38 -3.89 -4.39 18.63
CA THR A 38 -3.47 -3.03 18.31
C THR A 38 -3.38 -2.87 16.79
N CYS A 39 -4.08 -1.92 16.22
CA CYS A 39 -3.97 -1.51 14.82
C CYS A 39 -3.54 -0.05 14.77
N MET A 40 -2.36 0.22 14.22
CA MET A 40 -1.73 1.53 14.22
C MET A 40 -1.09 1.84 12.87
N ASN A 41 -1.18 3.07 12.41
CA ASN A 41 -0.50 3.51 11.21
C ASN A 41 1.03 3.53 11.39
N TYR A 42 1.78 3.73 10.30
CA TYR A 42 3.25 3.66 10.25
C TYR A 42 3.99 4.64 11.19
N THR A 43 3.32 5.70 11.68
CA THR A 43 3.93 6.70 12.55
C THR A 43 3.93 6.30 14.04
N ARG A 44 3.22 5.24 14.41
CA ARG A 44 3.01 4.85 15.82
C ARG A 44 4.05 3.88 16.40
N PRO A 45 4.69 2.99 15.66
CA PRO A 45 5.75 2.14 16.24
C PRO A 45 6.84 2.91 16.98
N PRO A 46 7.33 4.09 16.50
CA PRO A 46 8.27 4.91 17.27
C PRO A 46 7.76 5.32 18.66
N LEU A 47 6.47 5.64 18.78
CA LEU A 47 5.85 6.03 20.04
C LEU A 47 5.71 4.83 20.99
N ALA A 48 5.31 3.67 20.46
CA ALA A 48 5.12 2.45 21.25
C ALA A 48 6.41 1.99 21.94
N VAL A 49 7.57 2.15 21.30
CA VAL A 49 8.87 1.74 21.86
C VAL A 49 9.65 2.90 22.47
N GLY A 50 9.38 4.14 22.05
CA GLY A 50 10.11 5.34 22.50
C GLY A 50 9.53 5.98 23.76
N ILE A 51 8.20 5.89 23.98
CA ILE A 51 7.58 6.42 25.20
C ILE A 51 7.70 5.39 26.31
N GLY A 52 8.51 5.69 27.32
CA GLY A 52 8.83 4.76 28.40
C GLY A 52 7.61 4.18 29.12
N GLN A 53 6.57 4.98 29.35
CA GLN A 53 5.32 4.55 29.99
C GLN A 53 4.54 3.57 29.13
N ILE A 54 4.46 3.79 27.81
CA ILE A 54 3.78 2.89 26.84
C ILE A 54 4.56 1.60 26.71
N LYS A 55 5.89 1.67 26.49
CA LYS A 55 6.75 0.48 26.42
C LYS A 55 6.63 -0.38 27.68
N LYS A 56 6.63 0.25 28.86
CA LYS A 56 6.44 -0.45 30.14
C LYS A 56 5.06 -1.10 30.21
N ALA A 57 4.00 -0.42 29.78
CA ALA A 57 2.64 -0.97 29.79
C ALA A 57 2.52 -2.24 28.93
N PHE A 58 3.15 -2.27 27.74
CA PHE A 58 3.25 -3.49 26.91
C PHE A 58 3.97 -4.63 27.67
N LEU A 59 5.14 -4.34 28.22
CA LEU A 59 5.94 -5.34 28.95
C LEU A 59 5.22 -5.88 30.20
N ASP A 60 4.57 -5.02 30.97
CA ASP A 60 3.80 -5.40 32.14
C ASP A 60 2.57 -6.25 31.76
N ALA A 61 1.86 -5.92 30.66
CA ALA A 61 0.77 -6.73 30.14
C ALA A 61 1.26 -8.12 29.71
N LYS A 62 2.36 -8.19 28.95
CA LYS A 62 3.00 -9.45 28.54
C LYS A 62 3.42 -10.30 29.71
N SER A 63 4.01 -9.70 30.75
CA SER A 63 4.45 -10.42 31.96
C SER A 63 3.28 -11.06 32.73
N ARG A 64 2.07 -10.49 32.62
CA ARG A 64 0.83 -11.05 33.16
C ARG A 64 0.20 -12.15 32.29
N GLY A 65 0.79 -12.47 31.13
CA GLY A 65 0.27 -13.46 30.19
C GLY A 65 -0.79 -12.91 29.24
N VAL A 66 -0.93 -11.60 29.12
CA VAL A 66 -1.80 -10.97 28.12
C VAL A 66 -1.19 -11.15 26.74
N ARG A 67 -1.96 -11.73 25.80
CA ARG A 67 -1.52 -11.89 24.40
C ARG A 67 -1.57 -10.55 23.67
N LEU A 68 -0.47 -10.16 23.07
CA LEU A 68 -0.29 -8.88 22.39
C LEU A 68 -0.12 -9.10 20.88
N ARG A 69 -1.11 -8.66 20.09
CA ARG A 69 -1.03 -8.63 18.63
C ARG A 69 -0.94 -7.17 18.15
N TYR A 70 -0.03 -6.92 17.22
CA TYR A 70 0.17 -5.58 16.70
C TYR A 70 0.15 -5.59 15.16
N LEU A 71 -0.68 -4.75 14.58
CA LEU A 71 -0.83 -4.56 13.13
C LEU A 71 -0.37 -3.14 12.78
N THR A 72 0.55 -3.03 11.84
CA THR A 72 1.04 -1.73 11.35
C THR A 72 1.55 -1.82 9.92
N GLU A 73 1.71 -0.68 9.28
CA GLU A 73 2.46 -0.56 8.04
C GLU A 73 3.96 -0.44 8.35
N ILE A 74 4.76 -1.42 7.90
CA ILE A 74 6.22 -1.42 8.07
C ILE A 74 6.86 -0.79 6.85
N THR A 75 7.62 0.28 7.05
CA THR A 75 8.29 1.08 6.02
C THR A 75 9.79 1.21 6.31
N ASN A 76 10.57 1.74 5.37
CA ASN A 76 11.98 2.06 5.61
C ASN A 76 12.19 3.03 6.80
N GLU A 77 11.20 3.88 7.07
CA GLU A 77 11.30 4.91 8.12
C GLU A 77 11.10 4.34 9.53
N ASN A 78 10.27 3.29 9.67
CA ASN A 78 9.92 2.74 10.98
C ASN A 78 10.45 1.32 11.24
N ILE A 79 11.14 0.71 10.29
CA ILE A 79 11.62 -0.69 10.38
C ILE A 79 12.44 -0.96 11.65
N SER A 80 13.29 -0.03 12.08
CA SER A 80 14.10 -0.16 13.30
C SER A 80 13.23 -0.26 14.54
N TYR A 81 12.17 0.52 14.63
CA TYR A 81 11.20 0.49 15.72
C TYR A 81 10.32 -0.76 15.67
N CYS A 82 9.97 -1.23 14.49
CA CYS A 82 9.24 -2.49 14.33
C CYS A 82 10.08 -3.69 14.79
N LYS A 83 11.40 -3.70 14.55
CA LYS A 83 12.32 -4.72 15.10
C LYS A 83 12.40 -4.72 16.64
N GLU A 84 12.30 -3.55 17.26
CA GLU A 84 12.18 -3.46 18.72
C GLU A 84 10.81 -3.94 19.20
N LEU A 85 9.75 -3.59 18.48
CA LEU A 85 8.38 -3.95 18.82
C LEU A 85 8.14 -5.46 18.78
N ILE A 86 8.75 -6.19 17.84
CA ILE A 86 8.71 -7.67 17.76
C ILE A 86 9.17 -8.32 19.08
N LYS A 87 10.13 -7.71 19.80
CA LYS A 87 10.62 -8.24 21.08
C LYS A 87 9.61 -8.04 22.22
N ILE A 88 8.69 -7.09 22.06
CA ILE A 88 7.74 -6.66 23.08
C ILE A 88 6.39 -7.37 22.92
N VAL A 89 5.88 -7.48 21.68
CA VAL A 89 4.58 -8.11 21.38
C VAL A 89 4.73 -9.61 21.10
N ASP A 90 3.62 -10.35 21.03
CA ASP A 90 3.64 -11.78 20.69
C ASP A 90 3.58 -11.99 19.19
N GLU A 91 2.83 -11.15 18.47
CA GLU A 91 2.75 -11.16 17.01
C GLU A 91 2.71 -9.74 16.46
N LEU A 92 3.60 -9.45 15.50
CA LEU A 92 3.58 -8.24 14.69
C LEU A 92 3.28 -8.62 13.23
N ARG A 93 2.31 -7.95 12.61
CA ARG A 93 2.02 -8.11 11.19
C ARG A 93 2.04 -6.78 10.44
N HIS A 94 2.33 -6.88 9.17
CA HIS A 94 2.32 -5.75 8.24
C HIS A 94 1.07 -5.76 7.36
N LEU A 95 0.48 -4.59 7.19
CA LEU A 95 -0.56 -4.32 6.20
C LEU A 95 -0.33 -2.92 5.62
N ASP A 96 -0.38 -2.79 4.29
CA ASP A 96 -0.27 -1.50 3.61
C ASP A 96 -1.50 -0.60 3.86
N ALA A 97 -1.28 0.71 3.80
CA ALA A 97 -2.33 1.73 3.80
C ALA A 97 -3.28 1.70 5.03
N ILE A 98 -2.75 1.38 6.20
CA ILE A 98 -3.50 1.48 7.45
C ILE A 98 -3.84 2.95 7.72
N LYS A 99 -5.14 3.24 7.78
CA LYS A 99 -5.67 4.56 8.16
C LYS A 99 -6.41 4.44 9.49
N GLY A 100 -6.03 5.29 10.42
CA GLY A 100 -6.58 5.28 11.77
C GLY A 100 -5.78 4.43 12.75
N ASN A 101 -6.03 4.66 14.01
CA ASN A 101 -5.31 4.05 15.13
C ASN A 101 -6.34 3.56 16.14
N PHE A 102 -6.24 2.31 16.59
CA PHE A 102 -7.10 1.79 17.64
C PHE A 102 -6.49 0.59 18.36
N MET A 103 -6.94 0.37 19.58
CA MET A 103 -6.60 -0.77 20.43
C MET A 103 -7.90 -1.38 20.98
N ILE A 104 -7.92 -2.69 21.09
CA ILE A 104 -9.08 -3.44 21.58
C ILE A 104 -8.62 -4.49 22.60
N SER A 105 -9.36 -4.61 23.68
CA SER A 105 -9.26 -5.72 24.63
C SER A 105 -10.56 -6.56 24.63
N GLU A 106 -10.67 -7.47 25.57
CA GLU A 106 -11.90 -8.23 25.79
C GLU A 106 -13.11 -7.40 26.22
N GLY A 107 -12.94 -6.12 26.60
CA GLY A 107 -14.05 -5.30 27.09
C GLY A 107 -13.89 -3.79 26.88
N GLU A 108 -12.82 -3.36 26.22
CA GLU A 108 -12.56 -1.95 26.02
C GLU A 108 -12.02 -1.68 24.60
N TYR A 109 -12.39 -0.56 24.03
CA TYR A 109 -11.92 -0.01 22.76
C TYR A 109 -11.35 1.39 22.97
N LEU A 110 -10.19 1.66 22.42
CA LEU A 110 -9.52 2.95 22.41
C LEU A 110 -9.11 3.31 20.99
N ALA A 111 -9.37 4.55 20.60
CA ALA A 111 -8.89 5.12 19.35
C ALA A 111 -8.21 6.47 19.58
N PRO A 112 -6.87 6.51 19.65
CA PRO A 112 -6.12 7.75 19.73
C PRO A 112 -6.19 8.53 18.41
N VAL A 113 -6.45 9.82 18.47
CA VAL A 113 -6.61 10.75 17.35
C VAL A 113 -5.64 11.91 17.49
N ASN A 114 -4.90 12.21 16.43
CA ASN A 114 -4.13 13.46 16.32
C ASN A 114 -4.87 14.41 15.40
N LEU A 115 -5.11 15.63 15.89
CA LEU A 115 -5.75 16.67 15.10
C LEU A 115 -4.73 17.55 14.35
N ASP A 116 -3.52 17.72 14.88
CA ASP A 116 -2.62 18.78 14.46
C ASP A 116 -1.30 18.26 13.81
N GLU A 117 -0.74 17.11 14.23
CA GLU A 117 0.51 16.60 13.67
C GLU A 117 0.63 15.08 13.75
N GLU A 118 0.96 14.45 12.64
CA GLU A 118 1.32 13.03 12.60
C GLU A 118 2.61 12.74 13.38
N GLY A 119 2.66 11.62 14.09
CA GLY A 119 3.85 11.16 14.82
C GLY A 119 4.04 11.72 16.23
N LYS A 120 3.14 12.58 16.73
CA LYS A 120 3.11 13.00 18.13
C LYS A 120 2.14 12.17 18.97
N ILE A 121 2.28 12.28 20.30
CA ILE A 121 1.31 11.71 21.25
C ILE A 121 -0.07 12.29 20.93
N ALA A 122 -1.08 11.42 20.91
CA ALA A 122 -2.42 11.84 20.57
C ALA A 122 -2.94 12.89 21.57
N SER A 123 -3.64 13.90 21.04
CA SER A 123 -4.28 14.94 21.82
C SER A 123 -5.74 14.63 22.17
N GLN A 124 -6.32 13.62 21.52
CA GLN A 124 -7.66 13.12 21.80
C GLN A 124 -7.69 11.59 21.76
N LEU A 125 -8.63 10.99 22.49
CA LEU A 125 -8.85 9.56 22.52
C LEU A 125 -10.35 9.29 22.61
N ILE A 126 -10.85 8.45 21.70
CA ILE A 126 -12.18 7.87 21.83
C ILE A 126 -12.04 6.60 22.68
N TYR A 127 -12.79 6.52 23.76
CA TYR A 127 -12.88 5.36 24.64
C TYR A 127 -14.30 4.78 24.59
N SER A 128 -14.42 3.46 24.58
CA SER A 128 -15.70 2.77 24.78
C SER A 128 -15.54 1.43 25.50
N ASN A 129 -16.47 1.13 26.39
CA ASN A 129 -16.66 -0.19 27.00
C ASN A 129 -18.07 -0.73 26.72
N VAL A 130 -18.69 -0.30 25.63
CA VAL A 130 -19.97 -0.81 25.13
C VAL A 130 -19.68 -2.07 24.32
N ASP A 131 -20.27 -3.21 24.72
CA ASP A 131 -19.97 -4.53 24.15
C ASP A 131 -20.15 -4.54 22.62
N GLU A 132 -21.22 -3.96 22.12
CA GLU A 132 -21.54 -3.90 20.69
C GLU A 132 -20.46 -3.14 19.88
N ILE A 133 -19.88 -2.09 20.46
CA ILE A 133 -18.78 -1.34 19.84
C ILE A 133 -17.49 -2.18 19.85
N VAL A 134 -17.18 -2.78 20.99
CA VAL A 134 -16.00 -3.65 21.13
C VAL A 134 -16.07 -4.83 20.16
N GLU A 135 -17.23 -5.50 20.04
CA GLU A 135 -17.44 -6.61 19.10
C GLU A 135 -17.27 -6.15 17.63
N GLN A 136 -17.85 -5.02 17.27
CA GLN A 136 -17.71 -4.46 15.92
C GLN A 136 -16.24 -4.17 15.58
N GLN A 137 -15.49 -3.57 16.51
CA GLN A 137 -14.09 -3.25 16.29
C GLN A 137 -13.21 -4.51 16.27
N ASN A 138 -13.52 -5.52 17.06
CA ASN A 138 -12.88 -6.84 16.96
C ASN A 138 -13.08 -7.47 15.56
N TYR A 139 -14.28 -7.41 15.01
CA TYR A 139 -14.54 -7.88 13.65
C TYR A 139 -13.69 -7.14 12.59
N ILE A 140 -13.57 -5.82 12.72
CA ILE A 140 -12.72 -5.00 11.84
C ILE A 140 -11.26 -5.44 11.98
N PHE A 141 -10.76 -5.57 13.21
CA PHE A 141 -9.38 -6.01 13.44
C PHE A 141 -9.10 -7.38 12.81
N GLU A 142 -9.95 -8.38 13.04
CA GLU A 142 -9.76 -9.73 12.49
C GLU A 142 -9.80 -9.72 10.95
N THR A 143 -10.63 -8.87 10.35
CA THR A 143 -10.68 -8.69 8.90
C THR A 143 -9.34 -8.13 8.35
N LEU A 144 -8.78 -7.12 9.00
CA LEU A 144 -7.48 -6.56 8.64
C LEU A 144 -6.33 -7.55 8.90
N TRP A 145 -6.39 -8.22 10.06
CA TRP A 145 -5.40 -9.21 10.48
C TRP A 145 -5.29 -10.39 9.51
N SER A 146 -6.42 -10.85 8.98
CA SER A 146 -6.46 -11.95 8.00
C SER A 146 -5.78 -11.62 6.67
N LYS A 147 -5.69 -10.32 6.32
CA LYS A 147 -5.04 -9.83 5.09
C LYS A 147 -3.58 -9.47 5.30
N ALA A 148 -3.13 -9.39 6.54
CA ALA A 148 -1.80 -8.95 6.90
C ALA A 148 -0.77 -10.07 6.76
N ILE A 149 0.44 -9.70 6.38
CA ILE A 149 1.59 -10.62 6.29
C ILE A 149 2.46 -10.56 7.57
N PRO A 150 3.22 -11.62 7.89
CA PRO A 150 4.17 -11.60 9.00
C PRO A 150 5.19 -10.46 8.88
N SER A 151 5.52 -9.83 10.00
CA SER A 151 6.48 -8.72 10.04
C SER A 151 7.87 -9.10 9.52
N GLU A 152 8.33 -10.30 9.82
CA GLU A 152 9.63 -10.81 9.40
C GLU A 152 9.75 -10.89 7.89
N GLN A 153 8.67 -11.32 7.23
CA GLN A 153 8.58 -11.33 5.78
C GLN A 153 8.77 -9.93 5.21
N ARG A 154 8.00 -8.94 5.71
CA ARG A 154 8.09 -7.55 5.25
C ARG A 154 9.44 -6.91 5.53
N ILE A 155 10.01 -7.17 6.70
CA ILE A 155 11.34 -6.69 7.07
C ILE A 155 12.40 -7.23 6.11
N THR A 156 12.35 -8.53 5.81
CA THR A 156 13.26 -9.16 4.84
C THR A 156 13.13 -8.53 3.45
N GLU A 157 11.90 -8.29 2.99
CA GLU A 157 11.64 -7.62 1.71
C GLU A 157 12.28 -6.23 1.64
N ILE A 158 12.13 -5.45 2.70
CA ILE A 158 12.69 -4.09 2.77
C ILE A 158 14.22 -4.16 2.81
N GLU A 159 14.80 -5.04 3.63
CA GLU A 159 16.25 -5.14 3.81
C GLU A 159 16.98 -5.72 2.59
N GLU A 160 16.34 -6.64 1.92
CA GLU A 160 16.91 -7.26 0.72
C GLU A 160 16.49 -6.54 -0.57
N ASN A 161 15.72 -5.45 -0.49
CA ASN A 161 15.05 -4.79 -1.63
C ASN A 161 14.21 -5.79 -2.47
N LYS A 162 13.76 -6.88 -1.86
CA LYS A 162 12.92 -7.88 -2.51
C LYS A 162 11.45 -7.56 -2.28
N THR A 163 10.73 -7.33 -3.36
CA THR A 163 9.27 -7.28 -3.33
C THR A 163 8.71 -8.70 -3.35
N VAL A 164 7.71 -8.99 -2.51
CA VAL A 164 7.01 -10.29 -2.55
C VAL A 164 6.44 -10.52 -3.93
N PRO A 165 6.70 -11.70 -4.54
CA PRO A 165 6.05 -12.08 -5.79
C PRO A 165 4.52 -12.06 -5.63
N ARG A 166 3.85 -11.21 -6.38
CA ARG A 166 2.39 -11.11 -6.35
C ARG A 166 1.83 -10.73 -7.70
N THR A 167 0.60 -11.15 -7.94
CA THR A 167 -0.22 -10.68 -9.05
C THR A 167 -1.50 -10.08 -8.47
N GLU A 168 -1.86 -8.91 -8.91
CA GLU A 168 -3.07 -8.21 -8.46
C GLU A 168 -3.85 -7.61 -9.62
N VAL A 169 -5.15 -7.44 -9.43
CA VAL A 169 -6.04 -6.77 -10.39
C VAL A 169 -6.61 -5.54 -9.73
N LEU A 170 -6.41 -4.40 -10.36
CA LEU A 170 -6.86 -3.09 -9.89
C LEU A 170 -7.92 -2.56 -10.87
N TYR A 171 -8.88 -1.82 -10.35
CA TYR A 171 -9.97 -1.22 -11.13
C TYR A 171 -10.02 0.29 -10.94
N GLY A 172 -10.39 1.00 -12.02
CA GLY A 172 -10.53 2.44 -12.03
C GLY A 172 -9.30 3.18 -12.55
N ALA A 173 -9.54 4.35 -13.14
CA ALA A 173 -8.49 5.17 -13.77
C ALA A 173 -7.46 5.69 -12.76
N GLU A 174 -7.89 6.04 -11.55
CA GLU A 174 -7.01 6.54 -10.48
C GLU A 174 -5.98 5.48 -10.06
N ASN A 175 -6.43 4.25 -9.78
CA ASN A 175 -5.56 3.13 -9.47
C ASN A 175 -4.62 2.77 -10.64
N ALA A 176 -5.08 2.91 -11.87
CA ALA A 176 -4.26 2.69 -13.05
C ALA A 176 -3.13 3.72 -13.17
N VAL A 177 -3.41 5.00 -12.92
CA VAL A 177 -2.41 6.07 -12.93
C VAL A 177 -1.41 5.89 -11.81
N GLU A 178 -1.86 5.65 -10.58
CA GLU A 178 -0.98 5.44 -9.42
C GLU A 178 -0.04 4.26 -9.65
N ARG A 179 -0.58 3.11 -10.10
CA ARG A 179 0.23 1.92 -10.39
C ARG A 179 1.20 2.15 -11.55
N GLY A 180 0.77 2.83 -12.60
CA GLY A 180 1.63 3.18 -13.74
C GLY A 180 2.79 4.08 -13.34
N VAL A 181 2.56 5.09 -12.51
CA VAL A 181 3.63 5.95 -11.96
C VAL A 181 4.61 5.14 -11.12
N GLN A 182 4.12 4.25 -10.25
CA GLN A 182 4.99 3.41 -9.43
C GLN A 182 5.81 2.44 -10.29
N PHE A 183 5.20 1.83 -11.30
CA PHE A 183 5.87 0.95 -12.26
C PHE A 183 7.02 1.69 -12.98
N MET A 184 6.82 2.93 -13.43
CA MET A 184 7.84 3.74 -14.07
C MET A 184 8.98 4.11 -13.10
N LYS A 185 8.68 4.43 -11.83
CA LYS A 185 9.70 4.68 -10.80
C LYS A 185 10.61 3.45 -10.57
N ASN A 186 10.09 2.25 -10.75
CA ASN A 186 10.82 0.99 -10.57
C ASN A 186 11.63 0.60 -11.81
N ALA A 187 11.30 1.12 -13.00
CA ALA A 187 12.04 0.88 -14.23
C ALA A 187 13.39 1.62 -14.21
N LYS A 188 14.50 0.90 -13.98
CA LYS A 188 15.85 1.49 -13.86
C LYS A 188 16.68 1.35 -15.13
N LYS A 189 16.59 0.23 -15.84
CA LYS A 189 17.41 -0.07 -17.02
C LYS A 189 16.60 -0.04 -18.31
N LYS A 190 15.34 -0.51 -18.25
CA LYS A 190 14.48 -0.58 -19.44
C LYS A 190 13.01 -0.49 -19.08
N MET A 191 12.23 -0.03 -20.06
CA MET A 191 10.78 -0.18 -20.11
C MET A 191 10.38 -0.53 -21.54
N ASP A 192 9.81 -1.71 -21.73
CA ASP A 192 9.26 -2.18 -22.99
C ASP A 192 7.74 -2.10 -22.92
N ILE A 193 7.11 -1.34 -23.82
CA ILE A 193 5.67 -1.06 -23.74
C ILE A 193 5.03 -1.09 -25.12
N PHE A 194 3.84 -1.70 -25.18
CA PHE A 194 2.92 -1.43 -26.28
C PHE A 194 1.54 -1.04 -25.79
N PHE A 195 0.80 -0.33 -26.60
CA PHE A 195 -0.53 0.14 -26.28
C PHE A 195 -1.35 0.43 -27.55
N ASP A 196 -2.65 0.44 -27.40
CA ASP A 196 -3.57 0.73 -28.48
C ASP A 196 -3.45 2.19 -28.99
N SER A 197 -4.15 2.49 -30.09
CA SER A 197 -4.09 3.80 -30.73
C SER A 197 -4.58 4.98 -29.88
N LYS A 198 -5.24 4.75 -28.75
CA LYS A 198 -5.73 5.81 -27.85
C LYS A 198 -4.70 6.22 -26.79
N ALA A 199 -3.83 5.32 -26.41
CA ALA A 199 -2.91 5.54 -25.32
C ALA A 199 -1.81 6.62 -25.56
N PRO A 200 -1.33 6.91 -26.79
CA PRO A 200 -0.39 7.99 -27.00
C PRO A 200 -0.86 9.34 -26.44
N SER A 201 -2.15 9.66 -26.54
CA SER A 201 -2.70 10.89 -25.95
C SER A 201 -2.60 10.86 -24.44
N ILE A 202 -2.90 9.73 -23.80
CA ILE A 202 -2.83 9.55 -22.33
C ILE A 202 -1.42 9.76 -21.84
N VAL A 203 -0.41 9.20 -22.52
CA VAL A 203 1.00 9.35 -22.13
C VAL A 203 1.47 10.80 -22.22
N ILE A 204 1.03 11.52 -23.25
CA ILE A 204 1.49 12.90 -23.48
C ILE A 204 0.73 13.92 -22.64
N GLU A 205 -0.59 13.72 -22.43
CA GLU A 205 -1.46 14.69 -21.73
C GLU A 205 -1.40 14.55 -20.20
N ILE A 206 -1.11 13.35 -19.67
CA ILE A 206 -0.95 13.16 -18.23
C ILE A 206 0.50 13.45 -17.84
N ASP A 207 0.72 14.59 -17.18
CA ASP A 207 2.05 15.02 -16.76
C ASP A 207 2.83 13.96 -15.98
N ALA A 208 2.16 13.21 -15.10
CA ALA A 208 2.79 12.15 -14.32
C ALA A 208 3.38 11.04 -15.20
N TYR A 209 2.72 10.68 -16.29
CA TYR A 209 3.24 9.71 -17.24
C TYR A 209 4.37 10.29 -18.08
N ARG A 210 4.16 11.46 -18.69
CA ARG A 210 5.20 12.12 -19.48
C ARG A 210 6.49 12.30 -18.68
N ASN A 211 6.40 12.79 -17.44
CA ASN A 211 7.55 12.96 -16.56
C ASN A 211 8.19 11.61 -16.22
N GLY A 212 7.41 10.56 -15.96
CA GLY A 212 7.93 9.22 -15.68
C GLY A 212 8.80 8.67 -16.83
N TYR A 213 8.37 8.83 -18.09
CA TYR A 213 9.17 8.45 -19.26
C TYR A 213 10.48 9.25 -19.33
N MET A 214 10.40 10.55 -19.12
CA MET A 214 11.60 11.41 -19.12
C MET A 214 12.57 11.05 -17.99
N ASP A 215 12.08 10.71 -16.82
CA ASP A 215 12.91 10.34 -15.66
C ASP A 215 13.61 8.98 -15.85
N ILE A 216 12.95 7.99 -16.46
CA ILE A 216 13.59 6.72 -16.86
C ILE A 216 14.80 7.00 -17.75
N ARG A 217 14.63 7.82 -18.78
CA ARG A 217 15.72 8.15 -19.73
C ARG A 217 16.83 8.97 -19.09
N LYS A 218 16.49 9.96 -18.26
CA LYS A 218 17.49 10.73 -17.48
C LYS A 218 18.30 9.83 -16.55
N GLY A 219 17.70 8.78 -16.01
CA GLY A 219 18.36 7.77 -15.21
C GLY A 219 19.21 6.77 -16.00
N GLY A 220 19.28 6.89 -17.33
CA GLY A 220 20.02 5.99 -18.22
C GLY A 220 19.26 4.73 -18.65
N GLY A 221 17.97 4.62 -18.28
CA GLY A 221 17.10 3.55 -18.75
C GLY A 221 16.67 3.76 -20.21
N LYS A 222 16.36 2.67 -20.92
CA LYS A 222 15.90 2.68 -22.31
C LYS A 222 14.41 2.33 -22.42
N ILE A 223 13.71 3.06 -23.29
CA ILE A 223 12.28 2.85 -23.54
C ILE A 223 12.07 2.44 -24.99
N ARG A 224 11.54 1.21 -25.23
CA ARG A 224 11.04 0.76 -26.51
C ARG A 224 9.51 0.76 -26.45
N ALA A 225 8.87 1.41 -27.44
CA ALA A 225 7.42 1.48 -27.49
C ALA A 225 6.90 1.11 -28.89
N PHE A 226 5.73 0.49 -28.97
CA PHE A 226 5.00 0.41 -30.23
C PHE A 226 3.50 0.59 -30.03
N THR A 227 2.84 1.12 -31.06
CA THR A 227 1.41 1.39 -31.09
C THR A 227 0.89 1.35 -32.52
N GLU A 228 -0.40 1.33 -32.69
CA GLU A 228 -1.01 1.59 -33.99
C GLU A 228 -1.04 3.11 -34.24
N ILE A 229 -0.23 3.60 -35.19
CA ILE A 229 -0.18 5.01 -35.58
C ILE A 229 -1.29 5.26 -36.58
N THR A 230 -2.18 6.17 -36.26
CA THR A 230 -3.37 6.56 -37.08
C THR A 230 -3.35 8.06 -37.34
N LYS A 231 -4.24 8.53 -38.24
CA LYS A 231 -4.40 9.98 -38.50
C LYS A 231 -4.77 10.75 -37.22
N ASP A 232 -5.51 10.11 -36.32
CA ASP A 232 -6.04 10.77 -35.10
C ASP A 232 -5.00 10.92 -34.03
N ASN A 233 -3.97 10.02 -33.96
CA ASN A 233 -2.97 10.04 -32.92
C ASN A 233 -1.56 10.41 -33.38
N ILE A 234 -1.35 10.67 -34.68
CA ILE A 234 -0.02 10.94 -35.25
C ILE A 234 0.70 12.12 -34.56
N HIS A 235 -0.04 13.13 -34.13
CA HIS A 235 0.54 14.28 -33.45
C HIS A 235 1.06 13.91 -32.06
N TYR A 236 0.37 13.03 -31.32
CA TYR A 236 0.86 12.50 -30.05
C TYR A 236 2.05 11.56 -30.25
N CYS A 237 2.06 10.77 -31.33
CA CYS A 237 3.20 9.91 -31.66
C CYS A 237 4.45 10.73 -31.98
N LYS A 238 4.33 11.90 -32.61
CA LYS A 238 5.43 12.85 -32.83
C LYS A 238 6.03 13.40 -31.52
N GLU A 239 5.18 13.61 -30.50
CA GLU A 239 5.69 14.01 -29.17
C GLU A 239 6.27 12.79 -28.40
N LEU A 240 5.66 11.61 -28.55
CA LEU A 240 6.12 10.39 -27.91
C LEU A 240 7.53 9.98 -28.36
N ILE A 241 7.86 10.12 -29.65
CA ILE A 241 9.23 9.88 -30.18
C ILE A 241 10.28 10.67 -29.43
N LYS A 242 9.95 11.86 -28.94
CA LYS A 242 10.93 12.71 -28.21
C LYS A 242 11.27 12.17 -26.81
N ILE A 243 10.38 11.36 -26.23
CA ILE A 243 10.51 10.87 -24.85
C ILE A 243 10.73 9.35 -24.73
N VAL A 244 10.78 8.61 -25.85
CA VAL A 244 11.19 7.19 -25.91
C VAL A 244 12.48 7.05 -26.69
N ASP A 245 13.14 5.90 -26.60
CA ASP A 245 14.37 5.63 -27.36
C ASP A 245 14.05 5.07 -28.76
N GLU A 246 12.98 4.28 -28.85
CA GLU A 246 12.53 3.77 -30.14
C GLU A 246 10.99 3.62 -30.13
N LEU A 247 10.34 4.17 -31.13
CA LEU A 247 8.89 4.00 -31.39
C LEU A 247 8.69 3.22 -32.68
N ARG A 248 7.80 2.21 -32.61
CA ARG A 248 7.39 1.42 -33.77
C ARG A 248 5.88 1.46 -33.98
N HIS A 249 5.47 1.11 -35.18
CA HIS A 249 4.07 0.97 -35.55
C HIS A 249 3.72 -0.51 -35.81
N LEU A 250 2.56 -0.92 -35.28
CA LEU A 250 1.95 -2.21 -35.59
C LEU A 250 0.42 -2.04 -35.64
N ASP A 251 -0.21 -2.53 -36.72
CA ASP A 251 -1.67 -2.48 -36.89
C ASP A 251 -2.38 -3.46 -35.94
N GLY A 252 -3.60 -3.10 -35.52
CA GLY A 252 -4.53 -3.99 -34.81
C GLY A 252 -4.22 -4.24 -33.34
N ILE A 253 -3.42 -3.39 -32.70
CA ILE A 253 -3.13 -3.48 -31.27
C ILE A 253 -4.36 -3.13 -30.44
N LYS A 254 -4.66 -3.99 -29.45
CA LYS A 254 -5.74 -3.78 -28.49
C LYS A 254 -5.19 -3.90 -27.06
N GLY A 255 -5.58 -2.95 -26.19
CA GLY A 255 -5.06 -2.87 -24.83
C GLY A 255 -3.60 -2.45 -24.75
N GLY A 256 -2.97 -2.62 -23.61
CA GLY A 256 -1.59 -2.26 -23.37
C GLY A 256 -0.88 -3.22 -22.45
N ILE A 257 0.41 -3.45 -22.72
CA ILE A 257 1.33 -4.19 -21.84
C ILE A 257 2.59 -3.35 -21.64
N ALA A 258 3.07 -3.26 -20.41
CA ALA A 258 4.36 -2.71 -20.07
C ALA A 258 5.16 -3.73 -19.27
N VAL A 259 6.45 -3.84 -19.55
CA VAL A 259 7.41 -4.73 -18.86
C VAL A 259 8.67 -3.95 -18.55
N ASN A 260 9.13 -4.01 -17.31
CA ASN A 260 10.46 -3.57 -16.90
C ASN A 260 11.31 -4.76 -16.42
N GLU A 261 12.39 -4.53 -15.69
CA GLU A 261 13.29 -5.59 -15.25
C GLU A 261 12.64 -6.60 -14.30
N THR A 262 11.64 -6.17 -13.54
CA THR A 262 11.08 -6.93 -12.42
C THR A 262 9.57 -6.95 -12.37
N GLU A 263 8.90 -6.19 -13.24
CA GLU A 263 7.46 -5.99 -13.18
C GLU A 263 6.80 -6.09 -14.55
N TYR A 264 5.58 -6.56 -14.55
CA TYR A 264 4.65 -6.64 -15.66
C TYR A 264 3.39 -5.86 -15.33
N MET A 265 2.86 -5.14 -16.30
CA MET A 265 1.57 -4.47 -16.18
C MET A 265 0.79 -4.59 -17.50
N ALA A 266 -0.47 -4.96 -17.39
CA ALA A 266 -1.39 -4.92 -18.52
C ALA A 266 -2.59 -4.05 -18.20
N THR A 267 -2.96 -3.19 -19.14
CA THR A 267 -4.10 -2.26 -19.00
C THR A 267 -5.11 -2.48 -20.08
N THR A 268 -6.38 -2.56 -19.71
CA THR A 268 -7.51 -2.62 -20.65
C THR A 268 -8.69 -1.85 -20.10
N VAL A 269 -9.64 -1.54 -20.99
CA VAL A 269 -10.91 -0.91 -20.62
C VAL A 269 -12.02 -1.92 -20.86
N LEU A 270 -12.71 -2.30 -19.78
CA LEU A 270 -13.89 -3.17 -19.87
C LEU A 270 -15.05 -2.41 -20.54
N GLN A 271 -15.62 -3.01 -21.58
CA GLN A 271 -16.74 -2.45 -22.33
C GLN A 271 -18.06 -2.86 -21.65
N GLU A 272 -18.40 -2.17 -20.59
CA GLU A 272 -19.69 -2.29 -19.88
C GLU A 272 -20.51 -1.02 -20.08
N ALA A 273 -21.68 -0.92 -19.42
CA ALA A 273 -22.55 0.27 -19.48
C ALA A 273 -21.80 1.57 -19.07
N LYS A 274 -20.76 1.44 -18.21
CA LYS A 274 -19.77 2.47 -17.94
C LYS A 274 -18.38 1.86 -18.16
N PRO A 275 -17.57 2.39 -19.10
CA PRO A 275 -16.21 1.89 -19.31
C PRO A 275 -15.41 1.92 -18.01
N LEU A 276 -14.80 0.79 -17.67
CA LEU A 276 -14.01 0.62 -16.44
C LEU A 276 -12.58 0.22 -16.82
N THR A 277 -11.62 1.05 -16.42
CA THR A 277 -10.20 0.72 -16.56
C THR A 277 -9.85 -0.41 -15.62
N GLN A 278 -9.18 -1.44 -16.15
CA GLN A 278 -8.65 -2.56 -15.41
C GLN A 278 -7.13 -2.64 -15.61
N VAL A 279 -6.40 -2.85 -14.54
CA VAL A 279 -4.95 -3.08 -14.57
C VAL A 279 -4.65 -4.42 -13.92
N ILE A 280 -3.92 -5.26 -14.63
CA ILE A 280 -3.27 -6.47 -14.09
C ILE A 280 -1.81 -6.09 -13.84
N TYR A 281 -1.34 -6.24 -12.63
CA TYR A 281 0.04 -6.02 -12.23
C TYR A 281 0.64 -7.32 -11.70
N SER A 282 1.90 -7.58 -12.02
CA SER A 282 2.64 -8.71 -11.46
C SER A 282 4.13 -8.40 -11.35
N ASN A 283 4.75 -8.84 -10.26
CA ASN A 283 6.20 -8.93 -10.11
C ASN A 283 6.67 -10.39 -9.96
N VAL A 284 5.82 -11.34 -10.31
CA VAL A 284 6.16 -12.75 -10.41
C VAL A 284 7.05 -12.94 -11.63
N LYS A 285 8.27 -13.47 -11.41
CA LYS A 285 9.29 -13.57 -12.47
C LYS A 285 8.78 -14.25 -13.75
N GLU A 286 8.04 -15.34 -13.62
CA GLU A 286 7.49 -16.10 -14.75
C GLU A 286 6.49 -15.27 -15.56
N VAL A 287 5.70 -14.41 -14.90
CA VAL A 287 4.75 -13.48 -15.57
C VAL A 287 5.51 -12.37 -16.27
N VAL A 288 6.55 -11.84 -15.64
CA VAL A 288 7.42 -10.80 -16.24
C VAL A 288 8.13 -11.37 -17.48
N ASP A 289 8.72 -12.55 -17.38
CA ASP A 289 9.40 -13.23 -18.50
C ASP A 289 8.43 -13.52 -19.66
N GLN A 290 7.20 -13.97 -19.35
CA GLN A 290 6.15 -14.19 -20.35
C GLN A 290 5.73 -12.89 -21.03
N GLY A 291 5.54 -11.82 -20.27
CA GLY A 291 5.22 -10.50 -20.80
C GLY A 291 6.31 -9.97 -21.73
N GLN A 292 7.58 -10.14 -21.35
CA GLN A 292 8.73 -9.78 -22.18
C GLN A 292 8.74 -10.57 -23.49
N TYR A 293 8.50 -11.87 -23.44
CA TYR A 293 8.45 -12.72 -24.62
C TYR A 293 7.34 -12.28 -25.60
N ILE A 294 6.15 -11.94 -25.08
CA ILE A 294 5.04 -11.41 -25.88
C ILE A 294 5.45 -10.08 -26.53
N PHE A 295 6.06 -9.16 -25.78
CA PHE A 295 6.53 -7.90 -26.33
C PHE A 295 7.51 -8.12 -27.47
N ASP A 296 8.52 -8.97 -27.29
CA ASP A 296 9.57 -9.20 -28.29
C ASP A 296 9.00 -9.82 -29.60
N ILE A 297 8.02 -10.73 -29.52
CA ILE A 297 7.36 -11.29 -30.71
C ILE A 297 6.72 -10.17 -31.56
N PHE A 298 5.99 -9.26 -30.93
CA PHE A 298 5.34 -8.17 -31.65
C PHE A 298 6.34 -7.09 -32.08
N TRP A 299 7.37 -6.84 -31.28
CA TRP A 299 8.43 -5.89 -31.60
C TRP A 299 9.12 -6.20 -32.93
N TYR A 300 9.44 -7.47 -33.19
CA TYR A 300 10.05 -7.88 -34.45
C TYR A 300 9.14 -7.74 -35.67
N ARG A 301 7.82 -7.68 -35.47
CA ARG A 301 6.83 -7.49 -36.53
C ARG A 301 6.50 -6.01 -36.76
N ALA A 302 6.78 -5.18 -35.80
CA ALA A 302 6.50 -3.74 -35.85
C ALA A 302 7.53 -3.02 -36.72
N ILE A 303 7.09 -2.04 -37.51
CA ILE A 303 7.95 -1.22 -38.37
C ILE A 303 8.32 0.09 -37.67
N PRO A 304 9.48 0.71 -37.97
CA PRO A 304 9.86 2.02 -37.42
C PRO A 304 8.75 3.07 -37.63
N ALA A 305 8.50 3.88 -36.60
CA ALA A 305 7.41 4.88 -36.62
C ALA A 305 7.61 5.93 -37.72
N GLU A 306 8.84 6.25 -38.10
CA GLU A 306 9.21 7.19 -39.13
C GLU A 306 8.66 6.81 -40.51
N GLN A 307 8.30 5.54 -40.71
CA GLN A 307 7.66 5.07 -41.96
C GLN A 307 6.14 5.38 -42.02
N LYS A 308 5.55 5.85 -40.92
CA LYS A 308 4.13 6.12 -40.75
C LYS A 308 3.81 7.58 -40.40
N ILE A 309 4.79 8.33 -39.90
CA ILE A 309 4.65 9.71 -39.38
C ILE A 309 4.93 10.75 -40.50
#